data_6fe63a04437916ebd03ee48ffeff2290
#
_entry.id   6fe63a04437916ebd03ee48ffeff2290
#
_cell.length_a   1.000
_cell.length_b   1.000
_cell.length_c   1.000
_cell.angle_alpha   90.00
_cell.angle_beta   90.00
_cell.angle_gamma   90.00
#
_symmetry.space_group_name_H-M   'P 1'
#
loop_
_entity.id
_entity.type
_entity.pdbx_description
1 polymer ?
#
loop_
_entity_poly.entity_id
_entity_poly.type
_entity_poly.pdbx_seq_one_letter_code
_entity_poly.pdbx_strand_id
1 'polypeptide(L)'
;MSTRIIAISDIQKYELSEVHRICDADKISVIPLGFDLSRFQENHVTKREIFRKKYNLDEDEVAIGIIGRLVPIKNHAFFLQVLQEVLAHSHRKVRAFIIGDGELMAPLQKQAEELGIRYAVMDSSVKAPLEFTSWEREIDVVNAGLDIVCLTSLNEGTPVSLIEAQASGVPVVSTNVGGIENVVLHGKTGLLSERDDLATMVRHIMDLVHHDQLRQDLGGQGWNWVSEKFHYTRLVQDMRELYDGLLKSKIHSAIH
;
A
#
# COMPACT_ATOMS: atom_id res chain seq x y z
N MET A 1 31.31 18.76 -0.68
CA MET A 1 30.17 18.59 -1.61
C MET A 1 29.99 17.12 -1.92
N SER A 2 28.75 16.61 -1.97
CA SER A 2 28.50 15.22 -2.39
C SER A 2 28.73 15.07 -3.90
N THR A 3 29.25 13.94 -4.31
CA THR A 3 29.53 13.63 -5.72
C THR A 3 28.25 13.31 -6.48
N ARG A 4 27.32 12.60 -5.83
CA ARG A 4 25.99 12.25 -6.33
C ARG A 4 24.96 12.34 -5.20
N ILE A 5 23.71 12.58 -5.58
CA ILE A 5 22.54 12.49 -4.72
C ILE A 5 21.66 11.38 -5.26
N ILE A 6 21.09 10.58 -4.37
CA ILE A 6 20.13 9.53 -4.73
C ILE A 6 18.74 10.04 -4.39
N ALA A 7 17.85 10.05 -5.38
CA ALA A 7 16.43 10.25 -5.23
C ALA A 7 15.71 8.89 -5.37
N ILE A 8 14.61 8.70 -4.65
CA ILE A 8 13.85 7.45 -4.68
C ILE A 8 12.78 7.42 -5.77
N SER A 9 12.54 8.56 -6.43
CA SER A 9 11.57 8.68 -7.54
C SER A 9 11.94 9.85 -8.45
N ASP A 10 11.39 9.85 -9.68
CA ASP A 10 11.52 10.96 -10.62
C ASP A 10 10.86 12.24 -10.09
N ILE A 11 9.75 12.12 -9.36
CA ILE A 11 9.10 13.26 -8.70
C ILE A 11 10.07 13.90 -7.70
N GLN A 12 10.69 13.10 -6.84
CA GLN A 12 11.67 13.64 -5.88
C GLN A 12 12.89 14.25 -6.58
N LYS A 13 13.36 13.65 -7.68
CA LYS A 13 14.42 14.24 -8.50
C LYS A 13 14.00 15.62 -9.01
N TYR A 14 12.80 15.73 -9.58
CA TYR A 14 12.26 17.01 -10.06
C TYR A 14 12.14 18.03 -8.92
N GLU A 15 11.63 17.65 -7.77
CA GLU A 15 11.53 18.54 -6.60
C GLU A 15 12.90 19.06 -6.16
N LEU A 16 13.91 18.18 -6.09
CA LEU A 16 15.27 18.54 -5.67
C LEU A 16 15.97 19.47 -6.67
N SER A 17 15.78 19.26 -7.98
CA SER A 17 16.46 20.05 -9.01
C SER A 17 15.70 21.31 -9.40
N GLU A 18 14.40 21.21 -9.66
CA GLU A 18 13.63 22.29 -10.27
C GLU A 18 12.89 23.14 -9.23
N VAL A 19 12.27 22.48 -8.22
CA VAL A 19 11.45 23.20 -7.23
C VAL A 19 12.35 23.82 -6.16
N HIS A 20 13.16 23.00 -5.49
CA HIS A 20 13.99 23.43 -4.37
C HIS A 20 15.40 23.89 -4.81
N ARG A 21 15.82 23.59 -6.02
CA ARG A 21 17.12 23.95 -6.61
C ARG A 21 18.30 23.61 -5.69
N ILE A 22 18.27 22.43 -5.08
CA ILE A 22 19.32 21.96 -4.16
C ILE A 22 20.58 21.59 -4.94
N CYS A 23 20.41 21.00 -6.14
CA CYS A 23 21.50 20.65 -7.05
C CYS A 23 20.99 20.44 -8.47
N ASP A 24 21.91 20.41 -9.44
CA ASP A 24 21.61 20.15 -10.83
C ASP A 24 21.08 18.71 -11.01
N ALA A 25 20.12 18.52 -11.93
CA ALA A 25 19.47 17.24 -12.19
C ALA A 25 20.45 16.11 -12.62
N ASP A 26 21.58 16.47 -13.25
CA ASP A 26 22.64 15.55 -13.66
C ASP A 26 23.39 14.93 -12.47
N LYS A 27 23.38 15.58 -11.31
CA LYS A 27 23.93 15.05 -10.05
C LYS A 27 22.99 14.11 -9.31
N ILE A 28 21.75 13.95 -9.76
CA ILE A 28 20.75 13.11 -9.10
C ILE A 28 20.57 11.82 -9.88
N SER A 29 20.83 10.68 -9.22
CA SER A 29 20.49 9.36 -9.70
C SER A 29 19.19 8.91 -9.05
N VAL A 30 18.23 8.43 -9.85
CA VAL A 30 16.98 7.86 -9.32
C VAL A 30 17.18 6.38 -9.06
N ILE A 31 17.11 5.99 -7.80
CA ILE A 31 17.19 4.59 -7.36
C ILE A 31 16.01 4.35 -6.43
N PRO A 32 14.93 3.70 -6.89
CA PRO A 32 13.77 3.40 -6.06
C PRO A 32 14.14 2.56 -4.84
N LEU A 33 13.33 2.62 -3.80
CA LEU A 33 13.49 1.78 -2.61
C LEU A 33 13.44 0.29 -2.96
N GLY A 34 14.05 -0.54 -2.13
CA GLY A 34 14.01 -2.00 -2.25
C GLY A 34 13.62 -2.65 -0.94
N PHE A 35 12.77 -3.69 -1.02
CA PHE A 35 12.21 -4.41 0.12
C PHE A 35 12.43 -5.91 -0.04
N ASP A 36 12.50 -6.64 1.07
CA ASP A 36 12.42 -8.09 1.04
C ASP A 36 10.95 -8.51 0.85
N LEU A 37 10.61 -8.77 -0.40
CA LEU A 37 9.26 -9.13 -0.80
C LEU A 37 9.04 -10.65 -0.82
N SER A 38 10.09 -11.46 -0.65
CA SER A 38 10.02 -12.93 -0.79
C SER A 38 9.04 -13.53 0.21
N ARG A 39 9.04 -13.05 1.45
CA ARG A 39 8.14 -13.53 2.51
C ARG A 39 6.66 -13.41 2.17
N PHE A 40 6.26 -12.49 1.29
CA PHE A 40 4.85 -12.30 0.89
C PHE A 40 4.35 -13.38 -0.07
N GLN A 41 5.25 -14.11 -0.72
CA GLN A 41 4.94 -15.24 -1.59
C GLN A 41 4.96 -16.59 -0.85
N GLU A 42 5.75 -16.67 0.23
CA GLU A 42 5.97 -17.92 0.95
C GLU A 42 4.76 -18.29 1.83
N ASN A 43 4.37 -19.59 1.78
CA ASN A 43 3.33 -20.15 2.66
C ASN A 43 2.00 -19.37 2.66
N HIS A 44 1.64 -18.76 1.53
CA HIS A 44 0.50 -17.86 1.41
C HIS A 44 -0.81 -18.48 1.92
N VAL A 45 -1.10 -19.75 1.59
CA VAL A 45 -2.33 -20.45 2.02
C VAL A 45 -2.38 -20.54 3.55
N THR A 46 -1.30 -21.01 4.18
CA THR A 46 -1.23 -21.15 5.64
C THR A 46 -1.35 -19.78 6.33
N LYS A 47 -0.70 -18.75 5.81
CA LYS A 47 -0.81 -17.38 6.34
C LYS A 47 -2.24 -16.84 6.24
N ARG A 48 -2.89 -17.09 5.11
CA ARG A 48 -4.32 -16.75 4.94
C ARG A 48 -5.19 -17.41 5.98
N GLU A 49 -5.03 -18.70 6.20
CA GLU A 49 -5.76 -19.46 7.22
C GLU A 49 -5.52 -18.90 8.63
N ILE A 50 -4.27 -18.57 8.98
CA ILE A 50 -3.92 -17.99 10.29
C ILE A 50 -4.68 -16.68 10.51
N PHE A 51 -4.64 -15.75 9.55
CA PHE A 51 -5.32 -14.46 9.66
C PHE A 51 -6.83 -14.65 9.75
N ARG A 52 -7.42 -15.42 8.84
CA ARG A 52 -8.88 -15.62 8.78
C ARG A 52 -9.41 -16.32 10.03
N LYS A 53 -8.65 -17.25 10.59
CA LYS A 53 -8.98 -17.91 11.87
C LYS A 53 -8.86 -16.92 13.04
N LYS A 54 -7.81 -16.11 13.10
CA LYS A 54 -7.59 -15.10 14.15
C LYS A 54 -8.79 -14.16 14.28
N TYR A 55 -9.32 -13.71 13.15
CA TYR A 55 -10.42 -12.75 13.10
C TYR A 55 -11.80 -13.38 12.86
N ASN A 56 -11.90 -14.70 12.94
CA ASN A 56 -13.15 -15.45 12.73
C ASN A 56 -13.87 -15.02 11.44
N LEU A 57 -13.12 -14.97 10.34
CA LEU A 57 -13.64 -14.67 9.01
C LEU A 57 -14.29 -15.91 8.39
N ASP A 58 -15.53 -15.80 7.92
CA ASP A 58 -16.21 -16.84 7.15
C ASP A 58 -15.60 -16.91 5.73
N GLU A 59 -15.72 -18.05 5.06
CA GLU A 59 -15.17 -18.25 3.71
C GLU A 59 -15.77 -17.31 2.67
N ASP A 60 -17.05 -16.93 2.83
CA ASP A 60 -17.80 -16.06 1.93
C ASP A 60 -17.64 -14.55 2.25
N GLU A 61 -16.92 -14.22 3.32
CA GLU A 61 -16.61 -12.82 3.65
C GLU A 61 -15.44 -12.28 2.81
N VAL A 62 -15.63 -11.11 2.19
CA VAL A 62 -14.57 -10.37 1.52
C VAL A 62 -13.88 -9.46 2.54
N ALA A 63 -12.59 -9.69 2.75
CA ALA A 63 -11.77 -8.95 3.70
C ALA A 63 -11.10 -7.74 3.05
N ILE A 64 -11.42 -6.54 3.52
CA ILE A 64 -10.87 -5.27 3.02
C ILE A 64 -9.98 -4.67 4.11
N GLY A 65 -8.70 -4.38 3.82
CA GLY A 65 -7.77 -3.79 4.79
C GLY A 65 -7.27 -2.42 4.38
N ILE A 66 -7.06 -1.53 5.36
CA ILE A 66 -6.22 -0.34 5.23
C ILE A 66 -5.09 -0.45 6.25
N ILE A 67 -3.83 -0.38 5.76
CA ILE A 67 -2.63 -0.65 6.56
C ILE A 67 -1.79 0.62 6.66
N GLY A 68 -1.59 1.10 7.89
CA GLY A 68 -0.74 2.26 8.11
C GLY A 68 -0.96 2.95 9.46
N ARG A 69 -0.12 3.94 9.76
CA ARG A 69 -0.27 4.75 10.97
C ARG A 69 -1.57 5.56 10.93
N LEU A 70 -2.25 5.65 12.06
CA LEU A 70 -3.48 6.43 12.18
C LEU A 70 -3.16 7.92 12.41
N VAL A 71 -2.74 8.58 11.32
CA VAL A 71 -2.34 9.99 11.28
C VAL A 71 -3.09 10.72 10.16
N PRO A 72 -3.23 12.07 10.22
CA PRO A 72 -4.07 12.83 9.28
C PRO A 72 -3.77 12.58 7.81
N ILE A 73 -2.48 12.46 7.44
CA ILE A 73 -2.07 12.27 6.04
C ILE A 73 -2.60 10.98 5.42
N LYS A 74 -2.89 9.94 6.22
CA LYS A 74 -3.43 8.64 5.76
C LYS A 74 -4.93 8.65 5.51
N ASN A 75 -5.64 9.67 6.03
CA ASN A 75 -7.06 9.95 5.78
C ASN A 75 -8.00 8.74 5.95
N HIS A 76 -7.81 8.00 7.06
CA HIS A 76 -8.70 6.88 7.43
C HIS A 76 -10.16 7.31 7.58
N ALA A 77 -10.40 8.61 7.85
CA ALA A 77 -11.74 9.19 7.90
C ALA A 77 -12.48 9.03 6.57
N PHE A 78 -11.81 9.21 5.45
CA PHE A 78 -12.38 8.97 4.13
C PHE A 78 -12.62 7.48 3.86
N PHE A 79 -11.73 6.60 4.32
CA PHE A 79 -11.98 5.16 4.27
C PHE A 79 -13.25 4.74 5.01
N LEU A 80 -13.55 5.33 6.16
CA LEU A 80 -14.79 5.05 6.90
C LEU A 80 -16.05 5.50 6.11
N GLN A 81 -16.01 6.64 5.42
CA GLN A 81 -17.10 7.07 4.54
C GLN A 81 -17.30 6.10 3.37
N VAL A 82 -16.22 5.68 2.74
CA VAL A 82 -16.24 4.66 1.68
C VAL A 82 -16.82 3.34 2.21
N LEU A 83 -16.37 2.90 3.38
CA LEU A 83 -16.84 1.67 4.00
C LEU A 83 -18.34 1.72 4.31
N GLN A 84 -18.87 2.86 4.78
CA GLN A 84 -20.30 3.05 5.03
C GLN A 84 -21.12 2.74 3.77
N GLU A 85 -20.73 3.32 2.63
CA GLU A 85 -21.41 3.09 1.35
C GLU A 85 -21.28 1.64 0.88
N VAL A 86 -20.09 1.05 1.02
CA VAL A 86 -19.86 -0.37 0.66
C VAL A 86 -20.74 -1.29 1.50
N LEU A 87 -20.82 -1.08 2.82
CA LEU A 87 -21.64 -1.89 3.70
C LEU A 87 -23.15 -1.73 3.44
N ALA A 88 -23.57 -0.52 3.04
CA ALA A 88 -24.97 -0.23 2.74
C ALA A 88 -25.47 -0.86 1.42
N HIS A 89 -24.57 -1.03 0.43
CA HIS A 89 -24.95 -1.41 -0.93
C HIS A 89 -24.42 -2.76 -1.38
N SER A 90 -23.49 -3.40 -0.63
CA SER A 90 -22.95 -4.69 -1.01
C SER A 90 -23.96 -5.82 -0.75
N HIS A 91 -24.08 -6.71 -1.74
CA HIS A 91 -24.83 -7.98 -1.60
C HIS A 91 -23.97 -9.12 -1.04
N ARG A 92 -22.65 -8.91 -0.94
CA ARG A 92 -21.72 -9.85 -0.33
C ARG A 92 -21.39 -9.42 1.10
N LYS A 93 -21.06 -10.39 1.95
CA LYS A 93 -20.54 -10.09 3.28
C LYS A 93 -19.16 -9.44 3.17
N VAL A 94 -18.99 -8.29 3.80
CA VAL A 94 -17.75 -7.54 3.85
C VAL A 94 -17.27 -7.41 5.28
N ARG A 95 -16.00 -7.63 5.51
CA ARG A 95 -15.29 -7.35 6.76
C ARG A 95 -14.15 -6.39 6.47
N ALA A 96 -14.12 -5.28 7.16
CA ALA A 96 -13.09 -4.27 7.02
C ALA A 96 -12.13 -4.29 8.20
N PHE A 97 -10.86 -3.96 7.95
CA PHE A 97 -9.78 -3.94 8.93
C PHE A 97 -9.00 -2.63 8.83
N ILE A 98 -8.92 -1.89 9.94
CA ILE A 98 -7.98 -0.79 10.10
C ILE A 98 -6.79 -1.33 10.88
N ILE A 99 -5.66 -1.53 10.16
CA ILE A 99 -4.46 -2.20 10.65
C ILE A 99 -3.39 -1.13 10.92
N GLY A 100 -3.13 -0.89 12.17
CA GLY A 100 -2.16 0.10 12.63
C GLY A 100 -2.63 0.83 13.87
N ASP A 101 -1.82 1.78 14.32
CA ASP A 101 -2.08 2.58 15.52
C ASP A 101 -1.68 4.03 15.28
N GLY A 102 -2.13 4.93 16.14
CA GLY A 102 -1.78 6.33 16.08
C GLY A 102 -2.77 7.24 16.81
N GLU A 103 -2.49 8.53 16.77
CA GLU A 103 -3.24 9.56 17.48
C GLU A 103 -4.72 9.67 17.08
N LEU A 104 -5.08 9.15 15.88
CA LEU A 104 -6.45 9.20 15.38
C LEU A 104 -7.30 7.97 15.76
N MET A 105 -6.79 7.02 16.55
CA MET A 105 -7.56 5.83 16.94
C MET A 105 -8.93 6.19 17.53
N ALA A 106 -8.97 6.95 18.62
CA ALA A 106 -10.20 7.32 19.27
C ALA A 106 -11.12 8.23 18.41
N PRO A 107 -10.61 9.24 17.68
CA PRO A 107 -11.40 9.98 16.69
C PRO A 107 -12.04 9.12 15.61
N LEU A 108 -11.32 8.10 15.08
CA LEU A 108 -11.86 7.22 14.05
C LEU A 108 -12.91 6.26 14.59
N GLN A 109 -12.74 5.74 15.80
CA GLN A 109 -13.77 4.93 16.46
C GLN A 109 -15.06 5.74 16.65
N LYS A 110 -14.95 6.99 17.13
CA LYS A 110 -16.09 7.89 17.25
C LYS A 110 -16.76 8.16 15.91
N GLN A 111 -15.99 8.40 14.86
CA GLN A 111 -16.54 8.59 13.51
C GLN A 111 -17.25 7.33 13.00
N ALA A 112 -16.72 6.13 13.27
CA ALA A 112 -17.40 4.89 12.92
C ALA A 112 -18.79 4.80 13.61
N GLU A 113 -18.88 5.16 14.90
CA GLU A 113 -20.16 5.24 15.62
C GLU A 113 -21.13 6.25 14.98
N GLU A 114 -20.66 7.45 14.67
CA GLU A 114 -21.44 8.51 14.02
C GLU A 114 -21.97 8.09 12.63
N LEU A 115 -21.19 7.27 11.91
CA LEU A 115 -21.58 6.68 10.62
C LEU A 115 -22.45 5.42 10.76
N GLY A 116 -22.75 4.98 11.98
CA GLY A 116 -23.53 3.76 12.24
C GLY A 116 -22.79 2.46 11.93
N ILE A 117 -21.45 2.50 11.81
CA ILE A 117 -20.62 1.33 11.57
C ILE A 117 -20.26 0.69 12.92
N ARG A 118 -20.80 -0.51 13.17
CA ARG A 118 -20.38 -1.29 14.34
C ARG A 118 -18.94 -1.75 14.15
N TYR A 119 -18.13 -1.65 15.19
CA TYR A 119 -16.73 -2.10 15.16
C TYR A 119 -16.38 -2.98 16.36
N ALA A 120 -15.32 -3.74 16.18
CA ALA A 120 -14.62 -4.45 17.23
C ALA A 120 -13.19 -3.88 17.36
N VAL A 121 -12.59 -4.11 18.52
CA VAL A 121 -11.18 -3.77 18.80
C VAL A 121 -10.42 -5.06 19.10
N MET A 122 -9.10 -4.99 19.05
CA MET A 122 -8.20 -6.11 19.34
C MET A 122 -8.64 -6.84 20.64
N ASP A 123 -8.63 -8.16 20.60
CA ASP A 123 -9.04 -9.06 21.71
C ASP A 123 -10.54 -9.02 22.06
N SER A 124 -11.35 -8.37 21.26
CA SER A 124 -12.81 -8.44 21.41
C SER A 124 -13.34 -9.79 20.94
N SER A 125 -14.25 -10.39 21.72
CA SER A 125 -15.01 -11.57 21.27
C SER A 125 -16.16 -11.24 20.31
N VAL A 126 -16.38 -9.96 20.03
CA VAL A 126 -17.48 -9.48 19.20
C VAL A 126 -17.06 -9.46 17.74
N LYS A 127 -17.80 -10.17 16.90
CA LYS A 127 -17.66 -10.07 15.44
C LYS A 127 -18.41 -8.83 14.94
N ALA A 128 -17.71 -7.92 14.27
CA ALA A 128 -18.28 -6.69 13.73
C ALA A 128 -17.83 -6.47 12.28
N PRO A 129 -18.56 -5.68 11.46
CA PRO A 129 -18.16 -5.39 10.08
C PRO A 129 -16.86 -4.61 9.95
N LEU A 130 -16.42 -3.91 10.99
CA LEU A 130 -15.14 -3.22 11.06
C LEU A 130 -14.33 -3.72 12.25
N GLU A 131 -13.03 -3.92 12.06
CA GLU A 131 -12.06 -4.28 13.10
C GLU A 131 -10.93 -3.25 13.18
N PHE A 132 -10.66 -2.74 14.38
CA PHE A 132 -9.44 -1.98 14.67
C PHE A 132 -8.44 -2.94 15.31
N THR A 133 -7.42 -3.35 14.55
CA THR A 133 -6.50 -4.41 14.99
C THR A 133 -5.33 -3.92 15.83
N SER A 134 -5.08 -2.58 15.90
CA SER A 134 -3.82 -2.00 16.36
C SER A 134 -2.62 -2.50 15.53
N TRP A 135 -1.41 -2.51 16.10
CA TRP A 135 -0.21 -2.94 15.37
C TRP A 135 -0.18 -4.44 15.14
N GLU A 136 -0.02 -4.83 13.87
CA GLU A 136 0.29 -6.19 13.48
C GLU A 136 1.76 -6.29 13.05
N ARG A 137 2.47 -7.30 13.56
CA ARG A 137 3.90 -7.49 13.27
C ARG A 137 4.14 -8.30 12.01
N GLU A 138 3.27 -9.28 11.76
CA GLU A 138 3.37 -10.21 10.63
C GLU A 138 2.52 -9.69 9.46
N ILE A 139 2.99 -8.61 8.83
CA ILE A 139 2.26 -7.94 7.73
C ILE A 139 2.06 -8.86 6.52
N ASP A 140 2.90 -9.82 6.31
CA ASP A 140 2.75 -10.86 5.29
C ASP A 140 1.57 -11.80 5.61
N VAL A 141 1.33 -12.12 6.88
CA VAL A 141 0.13 -12.86 7.32
C VAL A 141 -1.13 -12.01 7.12
N VAL A 142 -1.06 -10.72 7.47
CA VAL A 142 -2.15 -9.76 7.26
C VAL A 142 -2.52 -9.69 5.77
N ASN A 143 -1.55 -9.41 4.90
CA ASN A 143 -1.81 -9.28 3.46
C ASN A 143 -2.35 -10.58 2.87
N ALA A 144 -1.82 -11.74 3.24
CA ALA A 144 -2.35 -13.03 2.78
C ALA A 144 -3.82 -13.26 3.17
N GLY A 145 -4.25 -12.72 4.30
CA GLY A 145 -5.63 -12.86 4.80
C GLY A 145 -6.65 -11.92 4.15
N LEU A 146 -6.19 -10.80 3.61
CA LEU A 146 -7.02 -9.80 2.96
C LEU A 146 -7.34 -10.18 1.50
N ASP A 147 -8.45 -9.68 1.00
CA ASP A 147 -8.90 -9.82 -0.39
C ASP A 147 -8.72 -8.52 -1.19
N ILE A 148 -8.70 -7.38 -0.50
CA ILE A 148 -8.52 -6.04 -1.08
C ILE A 148 -7.73 -5.20 -0.06
N VAL A 149 -6.72 -4.47 -0.51
CA VAL A 149 -6.03 -3.46 0.32
C VAL A 149 -6.34 -2.06 -0.22
N CYS A 150 -6.80 -1.19 0.69
CA CYS A 150 -7.13 0.20 0.40
C CYS A 150 -6.07 1.16 0.94
N LEU A 151 -5.91 2.29 0.27
CA LEU A 151 -5.15 3.43 0.77
C LEU A 151 -5.85 4.73 0.36
N THR A 152 -6.15 5.58 1.35
CA THR A 152 -6.94 6.81 1.16
C THR A 152 -6.13 8.08 1.45
N SER A 153 -4.82 7.97 1.38
CA SER A 153 -3.88 9.04 1.76
C SER A 153 -4.09 10.33 0.97
N LEU A 154 -3.77 11.44 1.61
CA LEU A 154 -3.75 12.79 1.00
C LEU A 154 -2.46 13.05 0.22
N ASN A 155 -1.38 12.36 0.56
CA ASN A 155 -0.09 12.38 -0.14
C ASN A 155 0.74 11.15 0.23
N GLU A 156 1.50 10.62 -0.73
CA GLU A 156 2.43 9.49 -0.56
C GLU A 156 3.73 9.72 -1.33
N GLY A 157 4.83 9.30 -0.72
CA GLY A 157 6.09 9.16 -1.44
C GLY A 157 6.17 7.81 -2.13
N THR A 158 6.52 6.77 -1.38
CA THR A 158 6.49 5.38 -1.83
C THR A 158 5.60 4.59 -0.87
N PRO A 159 4.37 4.23 -1.26
CA PRO A 159 3.40 3.55 -0.39
C PRO A 159 3.78 2.08 -0.19
N VAL A 160 4.55 1.78 0.85
CA VAL A 160 5.07 0.43 1.15
C VAL A 160 3.93 -0.57 1.32
N SER A 161 2.84 -0.19 1.99
CA SER A 161 1.68 -1.08 2.20
C SER A 161 1.06 -1.57 0.89
N LEU A 162 1.06 -0.75 -0.18
CA LEU A 162 0.57 -1.17 -1.50
C LEU A 162 1.58 -2.06 -2.23
N ILE A 163 2.87 -1.86 -2.02
CA ILE A 163 3.91 -2.76 -2.55
C ILE A 163 3.77 -4.15 -1.92
N GLU A 164 3.63 -4.21 -0.60
CA GLU A 164 3.48 -5.45 0.17
C GLU A 164 2.18 -6.19 -0.17
N ALA A 165 1.07 -5.47 -0.34
CA ALA A 165 -0.20 -6.05 -0.78
C ALA A 165 -0.07 -6.70 -2.17
N GLN A 166 0.48 -5.96 -3.14
CA GLN A 166 0.73 -6.48 -4.49
C GLN A 166 1.72 -7.65 -4.48
N ALA A 167 2.74 -7.61 -3.60
CA ALA A 167 3.65 -8.73 -3.42
C ALA A 167 2.95 -9.99 -2.89
N SER A 168 1.86 -9.84 -2.13
CA SER A 168 1.00 -10.95 -1.66
C SER A 168 -0.04 -11.39 -2.70
N GLY A 169 -0.06 -10.81 -3.90
CA GLY A 169 -1.10 -11.09 -4.90
C GLY A 169 -2.47 -10.48 -4.56
N VAL A 170 -2.51 -9.46 -3.70
CA VAL A 170 -3.75 -8.79 -3.29
C VAL A 170 -3.92 -7.51 -4.11
N PRO A 171 -5.07 -7.33 -4.81
CA PRO A 171 -5.35 -6.12 -5.55
C PRO A 171 -5.52 -4.92 -4.62
N VAL A 172 -5.14 -3.76 -5.11
CA VAL A 172 -5.17 -2.52 -4.33
C VAL A 172 -6.15 -1.49 -4.91
N VAL A 173 -6.77 -0.71 -4.02
CA VAL A 173 -7.58 0.46 -4.40
C VAL A 173 -7.03 1.67 -3.65
N SER A 174 -6.65 2.71 -4.38
CA SER A 174 -5.99 3.86 -3.75
C SER A 174 -6.44 5.19 -4.33
N THR A 175 -6.34 6.25 -3.52
CA THR A 175 -6.33 7.62 -4.05
C THR A 175 -5.07 7.83 -4.88
N ASN A 176 -5.20 8.55 -6.01
CA ASN A 176 -4.09 8.85 -6.90
C ASN A 176 -3.37 10.13 -6.46
N VAL A 177 -2.42 10.01 -5.55
CA VAL A 177 -1.68 11.13 -4.96
C VAL A 177 -0.19 10.84 -4.86
N GLY A 178 0.63 11.86 -5.10
CA GLY A 178 2.10 11.74 -4.97
C GLY A 178 2.69 10.61 -5.81
N GLY A 179 3.42 9.70 -5.18
CA GLY A 179 4.12 8.59 -5.83
C GLY A 179 3.28 7.32 -6.08
N ILE A 180 1.95 7.36 -5.93
CA ILE A 180 1.08 6.18 -6.09
C ILE A 180 1.21 5.55 -7.48
N GLU A 181 1.21 6.34 -8.56
CA GLU A 181 1.34 5.85 -9.94
C GLU A 181 2.68 5.15 -10.21
N ASN A 182 3.70 5.40 -9.40
CA ASN A 182 4.96 4.68 -9.49
C ASN A 182 4.86 3.25 -8.93
N VAL A 183 3.82 2.96 -8.15
CA VAL A 183 3.63 1.68 -7.44
C VAL A 183 2.44 0.91 -7.98
N VAL A 184 1.37 1.57 -8.40
CA VAL A 184 0.13 0.93 -8.88
C VAL A 184 -0.11 1.25 -10.33
N LEU A 185 -0.27 0.22 -11.16
CA LEU A 185 -0.71 0.37 -12.55
C LEU A 185 -2.23 0.28 -12.59
N HIS A 186 -2.88 1.44 -12.81
CA HIS A 186 -4.34 1.51 -12.88
C HIS A 186 -4.93 0.53 -13.90
N GLY A 187 -5.91 -0.27 -13.47
CA GLY A 187 -6.55 -1.30 -14.30
C GLY A 187 -5.71 -2.55 -14.55
N LYS A 188 -4.49 -2.65 -13.98
CA LYS A 188 -3.60 -3.82 -14.14
C LYS A 188 -3.22 -4.46 -12.81
N THR A 189 -2.74 -3.68 -11.84
CA THR A 189 -2.36 -4.19 -10.52
C THR A 189 -3.24 -3.64 -9.41
N GLY A 190 -4.10 -2.68 -9.73
CA GLY A 190 -5.02 -2.05 -8.80
C GLY A 190 -5.87 -0.99 -9.49
N LEU A 191 -6.73 -0.34 -8.72
CA LEU A 191 -7.65 0.69 -9.19
C LEU A 191 -7.36 2.00 -8.46
N LEU A 192 -7.31 3.11 -9.21
CA LEU A 192 -7.00 4.44 -8.68
C LEU A 192 -8.21 5.36 -8.85
N SER A 193 -8.48 6.18 -7.83
CA SER A 193 -9.45 7.25 -7.86
C SER A 193 -8.78 8.59 -7.55
N GLU A 194 -9.37 9.68 -8.01
CA GLU A 194 -8.92 11.01 -7.57
C GLU A 194 -9.12 11.19 -6.06
N ARG A 195 -8.35 12.09 -5.48
CA ARG A 195 -8.48 12.43 -4.06
C ARG A 195 -9.89 12.95 -3.78
N ASP A 196 -10.50 12.47 -2.70
CA ASP A 196 -11.83 12.82 -2.22
C ASP A 196 -12.98 12.42 -3.18
N ASP A 197 -12.72 11.64 -4.23
CA ASP A 197 -13.75 11.07 -5.11
C ASP A 197 -14.35 9.80 -4.48
N LEU A 198 -15.35 10.03 -3.61
CA LEU A 198 -16.07 8.97 -2.91
C LEU A 198 -16.73 7.98 -3.87
N ALA A 199 -17.39 8.50 -4.91
CA ALA A 199 -18.18 7.68 -5.82
C ALA A 199 -17.30 6.69 -6.60
N THR A 200 -16.16 7.15 -7.13
CA THR A 200 -15.22 6.28 -7.84
C THR A 200 -14.54 5.28 -6.90
N MET A 201 -14.15 5.70 -5.69
CA MET A 201 -13.54 4.81 -4.72
C MET A 201 -14.51 3.69 -4.31
N VAL A 202 -15.76 4.01 -3.99
CA VAL A 202 -16.82 3.05 -3.68
C VAL A 202 -17.04 2.09 -4.84
N ARG A 203 -17.19 2.60 -6.07
CA ARG A 203 -17.37 1.77 -7.27
C ARG A 203 -16.22 0.78 -7.44
N HIS A 204 -14.97 1.21 -7.33
CA HIS A 204 -13.80 0.36 -7.47
C HIS A 204 -13.77 -0.77 -6.41
N ILE A 205 -14.10 -0.45 -5.16
CA ILE A 205 -14.18 -1.46 -4.11
C ILE A 205 -15.34 -2.43 -4.38
N MET A 206 -16.52 -1.92 -4.78
CA MET A 206 -17.68 -2.75 -5.10
C MET A 206 -17.41 -3.67 -6.29
N ASP A 207 -16.72 -3.20 -7.31
CA ASP A 207 -16.29 -4.02 -8.45
C ASP A 207 -15.42 -5.19 -7.97
N LEU A 208 -14.44 -4.93 -7.10
CA LEU A 208 -13.60 -5.98 -6.53
C LEU A 208 -14.36 -6.89 -5.54
N VAL A 209 -15.31 -6.35 -4.78
CA VAL A 209 -16.12 -7.17 -3.85
C VAL A 209 -16.98 -8.17 -4.63
N HIS A 210 -17.58 -7.75 -5.73
CA HIS A 210 -18.55 -8.57 -6.47
C HIS A 210 -17.92 -9.49 -7.53
N HIS A 211 -16.72 -9.21 -8.02
CA HIS A 211 -16.08 -9.94 -9.11
C HIS A 211 -14.78 -10.63 -8.67
N ASP A 212 -14.88 -11.89 -8.27
CA ASP A 212 -13.74 -12.71 -7.82
C ASP A 212 -12.64 -12.79 -8.90
N GLN A 213 -13.04 -12.94 -10.16
CA GLN A 213 -12.10 -13.01 -11.28
C GLN A 213 -11.30 -11.71 -11.42
N LEU A 214 -11.94 -10.55 -11.29
CA LEU A 214 -11.26 -9.26 -11.36
C LEU A 214 -10.21 -9.11 -10.24
N ARG A 215 -10.54 -9.59 -9.01
CA ARG A 215 -9.57 -9.61 -7.90
C ARG A 215 -8.36 -10.48 -8.23
N GLN A 216 -8.59 -11.67 -8.78
CA GLN A 216 -7.53 -12.60 -9.16
C GLN A 216 -6.67 -12.04 -10.29
N ASP A 217 -7.28 -11.44 -11.31
CA ASP A 217 -6.57 -10.88 -12.46
C ASP A 217 -5.65 -9.71 -12.05
N LEU A 218 -6.17 -8.78 -11.24
CA LEU A 218 -5.37 -7.64 -10.76
C LEU A 218 -4.29 -8.09 -9.76
N GLY A 219 -4.66 -8.94 -8.80
CA GLY A 219 -3.71 -9.45 -7.80
C GLY A 219 -2.60 -10.28 -8.44
N GLY A 220 -2.94 -11.13 -9.42
CA GLY A 220 -1.97 -11.98 -10.11
C GLY A 220 -0.87 -11.22 -10.87
N GLN A 221 -1.14 -9.98 -11.29
CA GLN A 221 -0.14 -9.12 -11.94
C GLN A 221 0.75 -8.35 -10.95
N GLY A 222 0.30 -8.24 -9.69
CA GLY A 222 0.95 -7.43 -8.66
C GLY A 222 2.38 -7.86 -8.38
N TRP A 223 2.61 -9.16 -8.14
CA TRP A 223 3.94 -9.69 -7.84
C TRP A 223 4.98 -9.36 -8.91
N ASN A 224 4.68 -9.64 -10.17
CA ASN A 224 5.62 -9.40 -11.27
C ASN A 224 6.04 -7.93 -11.32
N TRP A 225 5.08 -7.02 -11.18
CA TRP A 225 5.32 -5.59 -11.21
C TRP A 225 6.19 -5.11 -10.04
N VAL A 226 5.81 -5.45 -8.80
CA VAL A 226 6.53 -4.94 -7.63
C VAL A 226 7.88 -5.64 -7.41
N SER A 227 8.04 -6.92 -7.77
CA SER A 227 9.30 -7.63 -7.64
C SER A 227 10.35 -7.10 -8.59
N GLU A 228 9.98 -6.77 -9.84
CA GLU A 228 10.91 -6.15 -10.79
C GLU A 228 11.39 -4.78 -10.30
N LYS A 229 10.50 -3.97 -9.73
CA LYS A 229 10.78 -2.57 -9.42
C LYS A 229 11.25 -2.32 -7.99
N PHE A 230 10.78 -3.10 -7.03
CA PHE A 230 10.96 -2.84 -5.60
C PHE A 230 11.60 -3.99 -4.81
N HIS A 231 12.07 -5.07 -5.45
CA HIS A 231 12.80 -6.10 -4.73
C HIS A 231 14.20 -5.60 -4.34
N TYR A 232 14.66 -5.93 -3.13
CA TYR A 232 15.95 -5.43 -2.61
C TYR A 232 17.17 -5.82 -3.48
N THR A 233 17.12 -6.94 -4.19
CA THR A 233 18.21 -7.36 -5.08
C THR A 233 18.43 -6.38 -6.21
N ARG A 234 17.35 -5.80 -6.77
CA ARG A 234 17.44 -4.72 -7.75
C ARG A 234 18.09 -3.49 -7.14
N LEU A 235 17.68 -3.06 -5.92
CA LEU A 235 18.30 -1.93 -5.22
C LEU A 235 19.81 -2.13 -5.05
N VAL A 236 20.22 -3.32 -4.60
CA VAL A 236 21.65 -3.67 -4.41
C VAL A 236 22.41 -3.57 -5.74
N GLN A 237 21.81 -4.05 -6.83
CA GLN A 237 22.42 -3.99 -8.15
C GLN A 237 22.58 -2.53 -8.63
N ASP A 238 21.52 -1.71 -8.54
CA ASP A 238 21.57 -0.30 -8.95
C ASP A 238 22.60 0.49 -8.14
N MET A 239 22.67 0.24 -6.84
CA MET A 239 23.66 0.87 -5.97
C MET A 239 25.09 0.47 -6.36
N ARG A 240 25.32 -0.82 -6.65
CA ARG A 240 26.62 -1.32 -7.12
C ARG A 240 27.03 -0.65 -8.42
N GLU A 241 26.13 -0.56 -9.40
CA GLU A 241 26.41 0.07 -10.68
C GLU A 241 26.74 1.58 -10.51
N LEU A 242 26.02 2.28 -9.64
CA LEU A 242 26.31 3.67 -9.31
C LEU A 242 27.73 3.82 -8.70
N TYR A 243 28.10 2.98 -7.73
CA TYR A 243 29.40 3.05 -7.09
C TYR A 243 30.54 2.68 -8.05
N ASP A 244 30.39 1.63 -8.85
CA ASP A 244 31.37 1.22 -9.84
C ASP A 244 31.61 2.32 -10.89
N GLY A 245 30.55 2.98 -11.35
CA GLY A 245 30.63 4.12 -12.25
C GLY A 245 31.42 5.31 -11.66
N LEU A 246 31.15 5.65 -10.39
CA LEU A 246 31.83 6.74 -9.69
C LEU A 246 33.30 6.42 -9.42
N LEU A 247 33.65 5.18 -9.10
CA LEU A 247 35.03 4.77 -8.89
C LEU A 247 35.84 4.83 -10.20
N LYS A 248 35.28 4.33 -11.30
CA LYS A 248 35.92 4.41 -12.63
C LYS A 248 36.18 5.86 -13.05
N SER A 249 35.22 6.76 -12.84
CA SER A 249 35.39 8.18 -13.18
C SER A 249 36.48 8.86 -12.36
N LYS A 250 36.62 8.55 -11.07
CA LYS A 250 37.69 9.07 -10.22
C LYS A 250 39.09 8.59 -10.62
N ILE A 251 39.21 7.31 -10.98
CA ILE A 251 40.49 6.74 -11.44
C ILE A 251 40.93 7.41 -12.74
N HIS A 252 40.02 7.63 -13.67
CA HIS A 252 40.32 8.31 -14.95
C HIS A 252 40.74 9.79 -14.73
N SER A 253 40.11 10.48 -13.80
CA SER A 253 40.44 11.87 -13.45
C SER A 253 41.74 12.01 -12.66
N ALA A 254 42.29 10.92 -12.08
CA ALA A 254 43.55 10.93 -11.33
C ALA A 254 44.77 10.58 -12.20
N ILE A 255 44.56 10.12 -13.43
CA ILE A 255 45.60 9.70 -14.38
C ILE A 255 45.90 10.83 -15.42
N HIS A 256 45.03 11.82 -15.48
CA HIS A 256 45.21 13.05 -16.28
C HIS A 256 45.39 14.28 -15.39
#